data_e2bee64478f8854350f945c856fceddc
#
_entry.id   e2bee64478f8854350f945c856fceddc
#
_cell.length_a   1.000
_cell.length_b   1.000
_cell.length_c   1.000
_cell.angle_alpha   90.00
_cell.angle_beta   90.00
_cell.angle_gamma   90.00
#
_symmetry.space_group_name_H-M   'P 1'
#
loop_
_entity.id
_entity.type
_entity.pdbx_description
1 polymer ?
#
loop_
_entity_poly.entity_id
_entity_poly.type
_entity_poly.pdbx_seq_one_letter_code
_entity_poly.pdbx_strand_id
1 'polypeptide(L)'
;EGNDNTVDVVFDVVEEKTLPVTITTNYLTIADGYILYSTDVYKENITLSGPSSELDKVATCTAEVTYSGELTESITLNTPLRFYTSGGKEVKFEYTELEENSVDVTLQVYKMATLPVDVNFINAPRDFDDSMLVYALSRKQLKVAGPAAKIDMLSTLPIGNIDLSTFTLDKIGRAHV
;
A
#
# COMPACT_ATOMS: atom_id res chain seq x y z
N GLU A 1 -26.45 -12.27 63.42
CA GLU A 1 -25.67 -11.65 62.39
C GLU A 1 -25.28 -12.76 61.36
N GLY A 2 -26.09 -12.87 60.28
CA GLY A 2 -25.88 -13.84 59.25
C GLY A 2 -24.73 -13.37 58.37
N ASN A 3 -23.65 -14.15 58.30
CA ASN A 3 -22.59 -13.97 57.35
C ASN A 3 -23.12 -14.53 56.02
N ASP A 4 -23.61 -13.65 55.17
CA ASP A 4 -24.11 -14.00 53.84
C ASP A 4 -22.89 -14.22 52.93
N ASN A 5 -22.32 -15.44 52.95
CA ASN A 5 -21.25 -15.87 52.05
C ASN A 5 -21.88 -16.30 50.73
N THR A 6 -22.42 -15.34 49.99
CA THR A 6 -22.81 -15.55 48.59
C THR A 6 -21.57 -15.48 47.71
N VAL A 7 -21.32 -16.55 46.96
CA VAL A 7 -20.33 -16.58 45.90
C VAL A 7 -21.08 -16.51 44.56
N ASP A 8 -20.92 -15.41 43.85
CA ASP A 8 -21.47 -15.29 42.51
C ASP A 8 -20.58 -16.09 41.52
N VAL A 9 -21.18 -17.10 40.91
CA VAL A 9 -20.53 -17.90 39.89
C VAL A 9 -21.12 -17.51 38.53
N VAL A 10 -20.30 -16.90 37.68
CA VAL A 10 -20.70 -16.55 36.32
C VAL A 10 -20.15 -17.62 35.36
N PHE A 11 -21.03 -18.21 34.57
CA PHE A 11 -20.66 -19.13 33.50
C PHE A 11 -20.74 -18.41 32.16
N ASP A 12 -19.75 -18.61 31.32
CA ASP A 12 -19.74 -18.08 29.96
C ASP A 12 -19.33 -19.18 28.97
N VAL A 13 -19.67 -19.01 27.69
CA VAL A 13 -19.33 -19.94 26.62
C VAL A 13 -18.09 -19.44 25.93
N VAL A 14 -17.10 -20.31 25.74
CA VAL A 14 -15.91 -20.00 24.92
C VAL A 14 -16.27 -20.10 23.46
N GLU A 15 -16.02 -19.04 22.73
CA GLU A 15 -16.27 -18.93 21.31
C GLU A 15 -15.02 -18.42 20.58
N GLU A 16 -15.05 -18.52 19.25
CA GLU A 16 -14.05 -17.93 18.38
C GLU A 16 -14.68 -16.83 17.53
N LYS A 17 -13.96 -15.71 17.38
CA LYS A 17 -14.37 -14.60 16.55
C LYS A 17 -13.22 -14.15 15.67
N THR A 18 -13.42 -14.17 14.35
CA THR A 18 -12.45 -13.66 13.38
C THR A 18 -12.85 -12.26 12.94
N LEU A 19 -11.88 -11.34 12.97
CA LEU A 19 -12.07 -9.95 12.61
C LEU A 19 -11.04 -9.53 11.55
N PRO A 20 -11.45 -8.72 10.57
CA PRO A 20 -10.50 -8.11 9.64
C PRO A 20 -9.66 -7.05 10.36
N VAL A 21 -8.38 -6.97 9.99
CA VAL A 21 -7.45 -5.96 10.49
C VAL A 21 -7.57 -4.70 9.64
N THR A 22 -7.97 -3.61 10.27
CA THR A 22 -8.01 -2.28 9.64
C THR A 22 -6.73 -1.52 9.94
N ILE A 23 -6.05 -1.01 8.91
CA ILE A 23 -4.85 -0.20 9.08
C ILE A 23 -5.23 1.26 9.19
N THR A 24 -4.69 1.94 10.21
CA THR A 24 -4.81 3.39 10.38
C THR A 24 -3.42 4.01 10.36
N THR A 25 -3.19 4.94 9.45
CA THR A 25 -1.91 5.61 9.24
C THR A 25 -1.98 7.07 9.72
N ASN A 26 -2.17 7.24 11.01
CA ASN A 26 -2.16 8.57 11.61
C ASN A 26 -0.71 9.02 11.82
N TYR A 27 -0.43 10.31 11.56
CA TYR A 27 0.89 10.92 11.85
C TYR A 27 2.07 10.38 11.00
N LEU A 28 1.82 10.01 9.74
CA LEU A 28 2.89 9.73 8.79
C LEU A 28 3.31 11.00 8.06
N THR A 29 4.61 11.27 8.03
CA THR A 29 5.18 12.32 7.19
C THR A 29 5.90 11.67 6.01
N ILE A 30 5.49 12.02 4.80
CA ILE A 30 6.15 11.58 3.58
C ILE A 30 7.04 12.72 3.09
N ALA A 31 8.29 12.41 2.77
CA ALA A 31 9.23 13.40 2.26
C ALA A 31 8.80 13.99 0.91
N ASP A 32 9.23 15.21 0.64
CA ASP A 32 8.98 15.85 -0.66
C ASP A 32 9.55 15.00 -1.79
N GLY A 33 8.76 14.84 -2.85
CA GLY A 33 9.12 13.98 -3.98
C GLY A 33 8.80 12.50 -3.81
N TYR A 34 8.14 12.12 -2.73
CA TYR A 34 7.68 10.76 -2.47
C TYR A 34 6.17 10.70 -2.25
N ILE A 35 5.58 9.51 -2.38
CA ILE A 35 4.18 9.23 -2.07
C ILE A 35 4.06 7.90 -1.34
N LEU A 36 3.09 7.80 -0.45
CA LEU A 36 2.63 6.52 0.06
C LEU A 36 1.78 5.86 -1.03
N TYR A 37 2.28 4.79 -1.60
CA TYR A 37 1.61 4.07 -2.70
C TYR A 37 0.55 3.09 -2.18
N SER A 38 0.92 2.26 -1.20
CA SER A 38 0.00 1.32 -0.54
C SER A 38 0.42 1.06 0.91
N THR A 39 -0.54 0.54 1.66
CA THR A 39 -0.34 -0.02 3.00
C THR A 39 -0.82 -1.45 2.98
N ASP A 40 0.09 -2.40 3.23
CA ASP A 40 -0.21 -3.81 3.17
C ASP A 40 0.01 -4.44 4.55
N VAL A 41 -0.91 -5.29 4.98
CA VAL A 41 -0.78 -6.05 6.22
C VAL A 41 -0.51 -7.51 5.88
N TYR A 42 0.47 -8.11 6.56
CA TYR A 42 0.82 -9.52 6.32
C TYR A 42 -0.33 -10.47 6.63
N LYS A 43 -1.12 -10.18 7.68
CA LYS A 43 -2.26 -10.98 8.11
C LYS A 43 -3.52 -10.12 8.13
N GLU A 44 -4.40 -10.37 7.18
CA GLU A 44 -5.62 -9.56 6.97
C GLU A 44 -6.72 -9.82 8.01
N ASN A 45 -6.68 -10.98 8.68
CA ASN A 45 -7.69 -11.38 9.66
C ASN A 45 -7.02 -11.93 10.91
N ILE A 46 -7.60 -11.64 12.07
CA ILE A 46 -7.15 -12.13 13.37
C ILE A 46 -8.29 -12.88 14.04
N THR A 47 -7.96 -14.04 14.63
CA THR A 47 -8.91 -14.84 15.42
C THR A 47 -8.70 -14.60 16.92
N LEU A 48 -9.81 -14.35 17.59
CA LEU A 48 -9.93 -14.22 19.03
C LEU A 48 -10.62 -15.47 19.58
N SER A 49 -10.16 -16.01 20.69
CA SER A 49 -10.80 -17.13 21.39
C SER A 49 -11.02 -16.77 22.85
N GLY A 50 -12.27 -16.78 23.32
CA GLY A 50 -12.57 -16.37 24.68
C GLY A 50 -14.05 -16.35 24.99
N PRO A 51 -14.42 -15.80 26.19
CA PRO A 51 -15.81 -15.71 26.61
C PRO A 51 -16.65 -14.90 25.61
N SER A 52 -17.85 -15.40 25.29
CA SER A 52 -18.75 -14.73 24.34
C SER A 52 -19.09 -13.30 24.81
N SER A 53 -19.22 -13.08 26.12
CA SER A 53 -19.48 -11.76 26.71
C SER A 53 -18.36 -10.74 26.49
N GLU A 54 -17.11 -11.18 26.29
CA GLU A 54 -15.99 -10.31 25.89
C GLU A 54 -15.97 -10.10 24.38
N LEU A 55 -16.14 -11.18 23.59
CA LEU A 55 -16.11 -11.15 22.14
C LEU A 55 -17.23 -10.31 21.53
N ASP A 56 -18.42 -10.31 22.16
CA ASP A 56 -19.57 -9.51 21.69
C ASP A 56 -19.33 -8.00 21.78
N LYS A 57 -18.44 -7.56 22.67
CA LYS A 57 -18.08 -6.15 22.80
C LYS A 57 -17.20 -5.65 21.67
N VAL A 58 -16.49 -6.56 21.00
CA VAL A 58 -15.51 -6.20 19.96
C VAL A 58 -16.21 -6.04 18.62
N ALA A 59 -16.10 -4.86 18.04
CA ALA A 59 -16.63 -4.58 16.71
C ALA A 59 -15.52 -4.48 15.64
N THR A 60 -14.34 -3.92 16.00
CA THR A 60 -13.24 -3.70 15.04
C THR A 60 -11.89 -4.04 15.64
N CYS A 61 -10.98 -4.50 14.78
CA CYS A 61 -9.56 -4.69 15.06
C CYS A 61 -8.76 -3.70 14.21
N THR A 62 -7.86 -2.92 14.82
CA THR A 62 -7.10 -1.86 14.16
C THR A 62 -5.63 -1.97 14.47
N ALA A 63 -4.80 -1.88 13.42
CA ALA A 63 -3.37 -1.68 13.51
C ALA A 63 -3.07 -0.18 13.29
N GLU A 64 -2.68 0.52 14.35
CA GLU A 64 -2.39 1.96 14.31
C GLU A 64 -0.91 2.16 14.03
N VAL A 65 -0.57 2.47 12.78
CA VAL A 65 0.80 2.70 12.34
C VAL A 65 1.21 4.13 12.68
N THR A 66 2.30 4.25 13.45
CA THR A 66 2.94 5.54 13.76
C THR A 66 4.41 5.47 13.37
N TYR A 67 4.90 6.53 12.74
CA TYR A 67 6.30 6.66 12.38
C TYR A 67 6.77 8.08 12.61
N SER A 68 7.86 8.24 13.38
CA SER A 68 8.37 9.55 13.80
C SER A 68 9.50 10.06 12.91
N GLY A 69 9.32 10.02 11.62
CA GLY A 69 10.31 10.49 10.66
C GLY A 69 9.69 10.80 9.30
N GLU A 70 10.50 11.28 8.38
CA GLU A 70 10.10 11.41 6.98
C GLU A 70 10.37 10.11 6.24
N LEU A 71 9.35 9.60 5.56
CA LEU A 71 9.43 8.39 4.76
C LEU A 71 9.98 8.71 3.38
N THR A 72 11.13 8.13 3.06
CA THR A 72 11.81 8.20 1.75
C THR A 72 11.94 6.84 1.08
N GLU A 73 11.62 5.77 1.81
CA GLU A 73 11.68 4.39 1.35
C GLU A 73 10.55 3.56 1.96
N SER A 74 10.29 2.41 1.36
CA SER A 74 9.31 1.47 1.90
C SER A 74 9.84 0.80 3.15
N ILE A 75 9.00 0.73 4.19
CA ILE A 75 9.35 0.14 5.47
C ILE A 75 8.28 -0.85 5.92
N THR A 76 8.70 -1.83 6.73
CA THR A 76 7.79 -2.74 7.42
C THR A 76 7.90 -2.50 8.91
N LEU A 77 6.76 -2.31 9.56
CA LEU A 77 6.66 -2.00 10.99
C LEU A 77 5.80 -3.07 11.66
N ASN A 78 6.31 -3.65 12.75
CA ASN A 78 5.51 -4.49 13.63
C ASN A 78 4.59 -3.59 14.46
N THR A 79 3.28 -3.71 14.24
CA THR A 79 2.27 -2.81 14.78
C THR A 79 1.35 -3.56 15.74
N PRO A 80 1.19 -3.11 16.99
CA PRO A 80 0.29 -3.73 17.93
C PRO A 80 -1.17 -3.58 17.47
N LEU A 81 -1.95 -4.63 17.72
CA LEU A 81 -3.39 -4.64 17.46
C LEU A 81 -4.15 -4.00 18.59
N ARG A 82 -5.16 -3.19 18.24
CA ARG A 82 -6.11 -2.61 19.16
C ARG A 82 -7.53 -2.98 18.76
N PHE A 83 -8.36 -3.20 19.76
CA PHE A 83 -9.73 -3.65 19.58
C PHE A 83 -10.69 -2.60 20.11
N TYR A 84 -11.76 -2.35 19.37
CA TYR A 84 -12.73 -1.31 19.72
C TYR A 84 -14.16 -1.83 19.64
N THR A 85 -15.00 -1.26 20.51
CA THR A 85 -16.45 -1.45 20.44
C THR A 85 -17.02 -0.69 19.24
N SER A 86 -18.29 -0.96 18.90
CA SER A 86 -19.03 -0.19 17.88
C SER A 86 -19.13 1.31 18.19
N GLY A 87 -18.99 1.69 19.46
CA GLY A 87 -18.94 3.08 19.91
C GLY A 87 -17.54 3.70 19.94
N GLY A 88 -16.49 2.99 19.46
CA GLY A 88 -15.11 3.48 19.39
C GLY A 88 -14.35 3.45 20.74
N LYS A 89 -14.87 2.77 21.76
CA LYS A 89 -14.17 2.59 23.03
C LYS A 89 -13.22 1.40 22.92
N GLU A 90 -11.97 1.56 23.37
CA GLU A 90 -10.97 0.48 23.38
C GLU A 90 -11.43 -0.65 24.32
N VAL A 91 -11.32 -1.89 23.83
CA VAL A 91 -11.61 -3.12 24.58
C VAL A 91 -10.31 -3.69 25.11
N LYS A 92 -10.29 -4.02 26.40
CA LYS A 92 -9.21 -4.78 27.03
C LYS A 92 -9.77 -6.13 27.42
N PHE A 93 -9.05 -7.17 27.08
CA PHE A 93 -9.42 -8.55 27.38
C PHE A 93 -8.83 -8.98 28.72
N GLU A 94 -9.58 -9.78 29.42
CA GLU A 94 -9.16 -10.41 30.68
C GLU A 94 -8.96 -11.93 30.48
N TYR A 95 -9.87 -12.55 29.70
CA TYR A 95 -9.90 -14.01 29.48
C TYR A 95 -9.83 -14.39 28.00
N THR A 96 -9.79 -13.43 27.07
CA THR A 96 -9.71 -13.68 25.64
C THR A 96 -8.26 -13.83 25.19
N GLU A 97 -7.96 -14.93 24.51
CA GLU A 97 -6.68 -15.19 23.88
C GLU A 97 -6.67 -14.64 22.46
N LEU A 98 -5.58 -13.99 22.10
CA LEU A 98 -5.34 -13.47 20.75
C LEU A 98 -4.42 -14.44 20.01
N GLU A 99 -4.74 -14.77 18.77
CA GLU A 99 -3.85 -15.54 17.91
C GLU A 99 -2.51 -14.82 17.72
N GLU A 100 -2.55 -13.48 17.55
CA GLU A 100 -1.39 -12.59 17.51
C GLU A 100 -1.72 -11.25 18.17
N ASN A 101 -0.72 -10.66 18.84
CA ASN A 101 -0.87 -9.36 19.52
C ASN A 101 -0.47 -8.18 18.62
N SER A 102 0.26 -8.46 17.54
CA SER A 102 0.77 -7.47 16.59
C SER A 102 0.82 -8.07 15.19
N VAL A 103 0.82 -7.20 14.20
CA VAL A 103 0.96 -7.59 12.80
C VAL A 103 2.01 -6.74 12.11
N ASP A 104 2.66 -7.32 11.10
CA ASP A 104 3.59 -6.58 10.26
C ASP A 104 2.82 -5.82 9.20
N VAL A 105 2.99 -4.49 9.22
CA VAL A 105 2.41 -3.57 8.25
C VAL A 105 3.52 -3.00 7.39
N THR A 106 3.41 -3.17 6.09
CA THR A 106 4.33 -2.62 5.10
C THR A 106 3.76 -1.33 4.52
N LEU A 107 4.52 -0.24 4.67
CA LEU A 107 4.24 1.04 4.03
C LEU A 107 5.06 1.09 2.74
N GLN A 108 4.39 1.01 1.59
CA GLN A 108 5.06 1.13 0.29
C GLN A 108 5.18 2.59 -0.10
N VAL A 109 6.41 3.09 -0.14
CA VAL A 109 6.72 4.47 -0.50
C VAL A 109 7.42 4.51 -1.86
N TYR A 110 6.87 5.32 -2.76
CA TYR A 110 7.40 5.49 -4.11
C TYR A 110 7.97 6.88 -4.30
N LYS A 111 9.10 6.96 -4.99
CA LYS A 111 9.70 8.21 -5.46
C LYS A 111 8.97 8.70 -6.70
N MET A 112 8.68 10.00 -6.74
CA MET A 112 8.13 10.67 -7.91
C MET A 112 9.24 11.33 -8.70
N ALA A 113 9.17 11.23 -10.03
CA ALA A 113 10.05 11.96 -10.94
C ALA A 113 9.26 12.44 -12.16
N THR A 114 9.71 13.54 -12.74
CA THR A 114 9.24 14.00 -14.04
C THR A 114 10.32 13.64 -15.06
N LEU A 115 10.05 12.66 -15.92
CA LEU A 115 10.99 12.14 -16.87
C LEU A 115 10.62 12.60 -18.29
N PRO A 116 11.63 12.94 -19.13
CA PRO A 116 11.40 13.15 -20.55
C PRO A 116 10.89 11.85 -21.19
N VAL A 117 9.94 12.01 -22.07
CA VAL A 117 9.36 10.89 -22.83
C VAL A 117 10.23 10.64 -24.06
N ASP A 118 10.49 9.37 -24.31
CA ASP A 118 11.25 8.93 -25.48
C ASP A 118 10.50 7.86 -26.26
N VAL A 119 10.81 7.73 -27.54
CA VAL A 119 10.22 6.76 -28.46
C VAL A 119 11.34 6.01 -29.17
N ASN A 120 11.33 4.70 -29.12
CA ASN A 120 12.29 3.89 -29.83
C ASN A 120 11.84 3.66 -31.26
N PHE A 121 12.74 3.87 -32.20
CA PHE A 121 12.54 3.52 -33.61
C PHE A 121 13.17 2.16 -33.87
N ILE A 122 12.40 1.23 -34.42
CA ILE A 122 12.84 -0.13 -34.72
C ILE A 122 12.69 -0.40 -36.24
N ASN A 123 13.46 -1.41 -36.74
CA ASN A 123 13.41 -1.86 -38.12
C ASN A 123 13.70 -0.72 -39.15
N ALA A 124 14.58 0.21 -38.76
CA ALA A 124 15.03 1.23 -39.70
C ALA A 124 15.72 0.58 -40.94
N PRO A 125 15.49 1.09 -42.16
CA PRO A 125 16.24 0.69 -43.34
C PRO A 125 17.75 0.86 -43.15
N ARG A 126 18.55 0.06 -43.87
CA ARG A 126 20.01 -0.01 -43.67
C ARG A 126 20.73 1.35 -43.83
N ASP A 127 20.19 2.24 -44.66
CA ASP A 127 20.75 3.57 -44.94
C ASP A 127 19.87 4.70 -44.37
N PHE A 128 19.13 4.40 -43.32
CA PHE A 128 18.26 5.37 -42.65
C PHE A 128 19.09 6.39 -41.87
N ASP A 129 18.86 7.68 -42.15
CA ASP A 129 19.47 8.78 -41.39
C ASP A 129 18.46 9.34 -40.39
N ASP A 130 18.71 9.13 -39.11
CA ASP A 130 17.85 9.59 -38.01
C ASP A 130 17.65 11.12 -38.02
N SER A 131 18.58 11.87 -38.59
CA SER A 131 18.49 13.33 -38.70
C SER A 131 17.37 13.81 -39.64
N MET A 132 16.91 12.93 -40.52
CA MET A 132 15.77 13.20 -41.41
C MET A 132 14.42 12.95 -40.79
N LEU A 133 14.39 12.35 -39.58
CA LEU A 133 13.15 12.04 -38.86
C LEU A 133 12.65 13.26 -38.07
N VAL A 134 11.53 13.80 -38.49
CA VAL A 134 10.86 14.87 -37.77
C VAL A 134 9.62 14.29 -37.07
N TYR A 135 9.62 14.28 -35.76
CA TYR A 135 8.46 13.85 -34.98
C TYR A 135 8.16 14.84 -33.85
N ALA A 136 6.90 14.85 -33.38
CA ALA A 136 6.48 15.65 -32.27
C ALA A 136 5.67 14.78 -31.31
N LEU A 137 6.04 14.81 -30.04
CA LEU A 137 5.30 14.17 -28.98
C LEU A 137 4.26 15.16 -28.42
N SER A 138 3.04 14.68 -28.20
CA SER A 138 1.97 15.47 -27.57
C SER A 138 2.31 15.86 -26.12
N ARG A 139 3.12 15.04 -25.46
CA ARG A 139 3.70 15.32 -24.13
C ARG A 139 5.19 15.01 -24.17
N LYS A 140 5.99 15.97 -23.77
CA LYS A 140 7.45 15.83 -23.74
C LYS A 140 7.97 15.25 -22.43
N GLN A 141 7.16 15.28 -21.38
CA GLN A 141 7.51 14.80 -20.05
C GLN A 141 6.28 14.17 -19.40
N LEU A 142 6.51 13.16 -18.57
CA LEU A 142 5.50 12.53 -17.72
C LEU A 142 5.98 12.46 -16.28
N LYS A 143 5.03 12.68 -15.35
CA LYS A 143 5.26 12.43 -13.93
C LYS A 143 4.98 10.96 -13.65
N VAL A 144 5.98 10.28 -13.12
CA VAL A 144 5.94 8.85 -12.79
C VAL A 144 6.24 8.66 -11.31
N ALA A 145 5.78 7.55 -10.75
CA ALA A 145 6.12 7.13 -9.40
C ALA A 145 6.50 5.64 -9.40
N GLY A 146 7.48 5.29 -8.58
CA GLY A 146 7.94 3.92 -8.44
C GLY A 146 9.00 3.77 -7.36
N PRO A 147 9.49 2.54 -7.14
CA PRO A 147 10.60 2.30 -6.22
C PRO A 147 11.79 3.20 -6.56
N ALA A 148 12.36 3.88 -5.55
CA ALA A 148 13.42 4.89 -5.75
C ALA A 148 14.57 4.35 -6.59
N ALA A 149 15.05 3.14 -6.32
CA ALA A 149 16.14 2.50 -7.07
C ALA A 149 15.84 2.34 -8.56
N LYS A 150 14.57 2.12 -8.95
CA LYS A 150 14.17 2.03 -10.36
C LYS A 150 14.06 3.41 -10.99
N ILE A 151 13.47 4.36 -10.27
CA ILE A 151 13.29 5.74 -10.77
C ILE A 151 14.65 6.40 -10.99
N ASP A 152 15.63 6.20 -10.09
CA ASP A 152 16.95 6.81 -10.17
C ASP A 152 17.82 6.27 -11.33
N MET A 153 17.49 5.11 -11.86
CA MET A 153 18.13 4.54 -13.04
C MET A 153 17.57 5.08 -14.37
N LEU A 154 16.40 5.73 -14.32
CA LEU A 154 15.74 6.21 -15.52
C LEU A 154 16.18 7.64 -15.85
N SER A 155 16.78 7.83 -17.01
CA SER A 155 17.04 9.16 -17.59
C SER A 155 15.89 9.63 -18.49
N THR A 156 15.23 8.69 -19.14
CA THR A 156 14.09 8.91 -20.05
C THR A 156 13.05 7.83 -19.84
N LEU A 157 11.83 8.08 -20.26
CA LEU A 157 10.72 7.13 -20.20
C LEU A 157 10.40 6.65 -21.62
N PRO A 158 10.82 5.44 -22.02
CA PRO A 158 10.43 4.88 -23.31
C PRO A 158 8.94 4.49 -23.26
N ILE A 159 8.12 5.11 -24.12
CA ILE A 159 6.66 4.89 -24.13
C ILE A 159 6.22 3.92 -25.22
N GLY A 160 7.10 3.52 -26.12
CA GLY A 160 6.78 2.55 -27.16
C GLY A 160 7.82 2.47 -28.25
N ASN A 161 7.57 1.54 -29.18
CA ASN A 161 8.38 1.35 -30.37
C ASN A 161 7.59 1.77 -31.60
N ILE A 162 8.22 2.55 -32.47
CA ILE A 162 7.69 2.88 -33.80
C ILE A 162 8.46 2.04 -34.81
N ASP A 163 7.74 1.18 -35.53
CA ASP A 163 8.31 0.31 -36.56
C ASP A 163 8.41 1.08 -37.89
N LEU A 164 9.63 1.41 -38.26
CA LEU A 164 9.90 2.17 -39.49
C LEU A 164 9.74 1.34 -40.77
N SER A 165 9.69 0.02 -40.69
CA SER A 165 9.42 -0.84 -41.85
C SER A 165 8.02 -0.66 -42.43
N THR A 166 7.08 -0.16 -41.61
CA THR A 166 5.70 0.08 -42.00
C THR A 166 5.46 1.48 -42.59
N PHE A 167 6.46 2.35 -42.56
CA PHE A 167 6.38 3.70 -43.10
C PHE A 167 6.89 3.75 -44.55
N THR A 168 6.05 4.27 -45.43
CA THR A 168 6.47 4.71 -46.77
C THR A 168 6.75 6.22 -46.70
N LEU A 169 7.77 6.70 -47.44
CA LEU A 169 8.27 8.09 -47.42
C LEU A 169 7.20 9.19 -47.61
N ASP A 170 5.99 8.82 -47.99
CA ASP A 170 4.87 9.75 -48.24
C ASP A 170 3.78 9.76 -47.14
N LYS A 171 3.98 9.08 -46.02
CA LYS A 171 2.95 9.02 -44.94
C LYS A 171 3.28 9.91 -43.77
N ILE A 172 2.48 10.97 -43.59
CA ILE A 172 2.29 11.64 -42.30
C ILE A 172 1.37 10.74 -41.46
N GLY A 173 1.95 9.92 -40.58
CA GLY A 173 1.21 9.03 -39.71
C GLY A 173 1.00 9.64 -38.29
N ARG A 174 -0.16 9.36 -37.67
CA ARG A 174 -0.35 9.53 -36.23
C ARG A 174 -0.34 8.15 -35.58
N ALA A 175 0.61 7.91 -34.68
CA ALA A 175 0.61 6.73 -33.83
C ALA A 175 -0.07 7.09 -32.50
N HIS A 176 -1.04 6.27 -32.09
CA HIS A 176 -1.61 6.28 -30.74
C HIS A 176 -0.94 5.13 -29.97
N VAL A 177 -0.30 5.48 -28.86
CA VAL A 177 0.25 4.57 -27.89
C VAL A 177 -0.63 4.56 -26.66
#